data_0d4977c62a93156c6681b25e4254522b
#
_entry.id   0d4977c62a93156c6681b25e4254522b
#
_cell.length_a   1.000
_cell.length_b   1.000
_cell.length_c   1.000
_cell.angle_alpha   90.00
_cell.angle_beta   90.00
_cell.angle_gamma   90.00
#
_symmetry.space_group_name_H-M   'P 1'
#
loop_
_entity.id
_entity.type
_entity.pdbx_description
1 polymer ?
#
loop_
_entity_poly.entity_id
_entity_poly.type
_entity_poly.pdbx_seq_one_letter_code
_entity_poly.pdbx_strand_id
1 'polypeptide(L)'
;MNLCYFNDPHTQRVERILHSVKIDYFYFDTTLKIKSKRNEVICGCLLQGNASLVYEGFLYNLTQFDLFFLPQEDNIFIELKEKSTKTGKICLCSYPIEKIFDAKFEWQRYEPSQFKSRGEFGSKSKMATYRTVWTAITNGYFMAGFTNIPTEVLTQGVITSVNLEDTGHGEKNIFPHIHPEFPECYIFCIDDETYAITQYIINSNGESVCKDLTNGEGLFFPGTLGHSNFARPTSKKLRYCMYMWILPTFGKNNTINPITLKV
;
A
#
# COMPACT_ATOMS: atom_id res chain seq x y z
N MET A 1 -7.91 -10.88 -16.50
CA MET A 1 -6.95 -10.59 -15.39
C MET A 1 -7.65 -10.83 -14.06
N ASN A 2 -6.94 -11.40 -13.08
CA ASN A 2 -7.50 -11.64 -11.75
C ASN A 2 -7.17 -10.42 -10.84
N LEU A 3 -8.05 -9.44 -10.81
CA LEU A 3 -7.91 -8.18 -10.08
C LEU A 3 -9.06 -8.04 -9.07
N CYS A 4 -8.73 -7.59 -7.87
CA CYS A 4 -9.70 -7.29 -6.82
C CYS A 4 -9.62 -5.80 -6.49
N TYR A 5 -10.64 -5.04 -6.88
CA TYR A 5 -10.76 -3.62 -6.55
C TYR A 5 -11.51 -3.40 -5.24
N PHE A 6 -11.09 -2.42 -4.47
CA PHE A 6 -11.80 -1.88 -3.32
C PHE A 6 -12.57 -0.63 -3.80
N ASN A 7 -13.83 -0.81 -4.18
CA ASN A 7 -14.55 0.22 -4.92
C ASN A 7 -15.63 0.94 -4.14
N ASP A 8 -15.93 0.49 -2.92
CA ASP A 8 -17.04 1.07 -2.18
C ASP A 8 -16.56 1.62 -0.83
N PRO A 9 -16.36 2.95 -0.73
CA PRO A 9 -15.99 3.58 0.53
C PRO A 9 -17.09 3.48 1.60
N HIS A 10 -18.32 3.08 1.25
CA HIS A 10 -19.44 2.96 2.16
C HIS A 10 -19.67 1.51 2.63
N THR A 11 -19.00 0.54 2.06
CA THR A 11 -19.07 -0.85 2.53
C THR A 11 -18.30 -0.97 3.85
N GLN A 12 -18.98 -1.42 4.92
CA GLN A 12 -18.36 -1.56 6.25
C GLN A 12 -17.19 -2.53 6.25
N ARG A 13 -17.22 -3.52 5.38
CA ARG A 13 -16.15 -4.51 5.22
C ARG A 13 -16.06 -4.94 3.77
N VAL A 14 -14.86 -4.87 3.23
CA VAL A 14 -14.51 -5.46 1.93
C VAL A 14 -13.48 -6.54 2.16
N GLU A 15 -13.82 -7.78 1.85
CA GLU A 15 -12.90 -8.92 1.91
C GLU A 15 -12.52 -9.33 0.49
N ARG A 16 -11.24 -9.53 0.23
CA ARG A 16 -10.71 -10.01 -1.04
C ARG A 16 -9.68 -11.09 -0.77
N ILE A 17 -9.72 -12.15 -1.56
CA ILE A 17 -8.81 -13.29 -1.45
C ILE A 17 -8.12 -13.50 -2.80
N LEU A 18 -6.80 -13.51 -2.78
CA LEU A 18 -5.97 -13.80 -3.92
C LEU A 18 -4.69 -14.53 -3.47
N HIS A 19 -4.39 -15.68 -4.09
CA HIS A 19 -3.23 -16.50 -3.71
C HIS A 19 -3.17 -16.80 -2.20
N SER A 20 -4.31 -17.11 -1.58
CA SER A 20 -4.46 -17.32 -0.13
C SER A 20 -4.17 -16.10 0.75
N VAL A 21 -3.85 -14.97 0.18
CA VAL A 21 -3.74 -13.70 0.89
C VAL A 21 -5.13 -13.07 0.96
N LYS A 22 -5.49 -12.62 2.16
CA LYS A 22 -6.79 -12.01 2.44
C LYS A 22 -6.60 -10.54 2.74
N ILE A 23 -7.35 -9.68 2.07
CA ILE A 23 -7.41 -8.25 2.34
C ILE A 23 -8.77 -7.92 2.91
N ASP A 24 -8.77 -7.40 4.13
CA ASP A 24 -9.94 -6.86 4.79
C ASP A 24 -9.80 -5.33 4.88
N TYR A 25 -10.85 -4.62 4.50
CA TYR A 25 -10.94 -3.18 4.59
C TYR A 25 -12.18 -2.82 5.39
N PHE A 26 -12.00 -2.17 6.53
CA PHE A 26 -13.08 -1.89 7.46
C PHE A 26 -13.27 -0.41 7.72
N TYR A 27 -14.53 -0.06 7.93
CA TYR A 27 -14.92 1.13 8.67
C TYR A 27 -15.36 0.73 10.07
N PHE A 28 -14.96 1.47 11.09
CA PHE A 28 -15.37 1.20 12.47
C PHE A 28 -15.56 2.52 13.24
N ASP A 29 -16.54 2.52 14.15
CA ASP A 29 -16.93 3.66 14.97
C ASP A 29 -16.77 3.38 16.48
N THR A 30 -16.48 2.14 16.82
CA THR A 30 -16.31 1.63 18.18
C THR A 30 -15.02 0.83 18.29
N THR A 31 -15.01 -0.16 19.16
CA THR A 31 -13.88 -1.07 19.32
C THR A 31 -13.87 -2.14 18.22
N LEU A 32 -12.75 -2.26 17.54
CA LEU A 32 -12.47 -3.34 16.59
C LEU A 32 -11.56 -4.36 17.27
N LYS A 33 -12.01 -5.62 17.34
CA LYS A 33 -11.16 -6.75 17.75
C LYS A 33 -10.58 -7.42 16.52
N ILE A 34 -9.26 -7.51 16.46
CA ILE A 34 -8.53 -8.23 15.42
C ILE A 34 -7.86 -9.43 16.06
N LYS A 35 -8.03 -10.60 15.44
CA LYS A 35 -7.44 -11.86 15.91
C LYS A 35 -6.83 -12.59 14.72
N SER A 36 -5.56 -12.94 14.83
CA SER A 36 -4.89 -13.85 13.90
C SER A 36 -5.18 -15.31 14.27
N LYS A 37 -5.08 -16.19 13.27
CA LYS A 37 -5.21 -17.62 13.45
C LYS A 37 -3.84 -18.25 13.67
N ARG A 38 -3.83 -19.55 14.04
CA ARG A 38 -2.61 -20.32 14.28
C ARG A 38 -1.64 -20.34 13.09
N ASN A 39 -2.19 -20.30 11.90
CA ASN A 39 -1.41 -20.33 10.65
C ASN A 39 -1.55 -19.04 9.85
N GLU A 40 -1.71 -17.90 10.51
CA GLU A 40 -1.97 -16.62 9.87
C GLU A 40 -1.19 -15.52 10.58
N VAL A 41 -0.60 -14.62 9.81
CA VAL A 41 -0.02 -13.36 10.27
C VAL A 41 -0.74 -12.19 9.58
N ILE A 42 -0.80 -11.05 10.25
CA ILE A 42 -1.56 -9.89 9.78
C ILE A 42 -0.67 -8.65 9.80
N CYS A 43 -0.65 -7.93 8.68
CA CYS A 43 -0.16 -6.55 8.62
C CYS A 43 -1.35 -5.61 8.52
N GLY A 44 -1.44 -4.62 9.40
CA GLY A 44 -2.52 -3.65 9.41
C GLY A 44 -2.03 -2.21 9.27
N CYS A 45 -2.90 -1.35 8.73
CA CYS A 45 -2.67 0.09 8.61
C CYS A 45 -3.92 0.87 8.99
N LEU A 46 -3.77 1.85 9.88
CA LEU A 46 -4.83 2.80 10.18
C LEU A 46 -4.88 3.89 9.10
N LEU A 47 -5.83 3.79 8.18
CA LEU A 47 -5.94 4.71 7.04
C LEU A 47 -6.61 6.04 7.40
N GLN A 48 -7.46 6.04 8.42
CA GLN A 48 -8.16 7.26 8.88
C GLN A 48 -8.46 7.19 10.36
N GLY A 49 -8.34 8.33 11.05
CA GLY A 49 -8.66 8.49 12.47
C GLY A 49 -7.45 8.42 13.38
N ASN A 50 -7.72 8.56 14.68
CA ASN A 50 -6.77 8.33 15.78
C ASN A 50 -7.37 7.24 16.67
N ALA A 51 -6.56 6.25 17.04
CA ALA A 51 -7.04 5.12 17.81
C ALA A 51 -6.06 4.75 18.93
N SER A 52 -6.56 4.01 19.91
CA SER A 52 -5.75 3.27 20.87
C SER A 52 -5.70 1.81 20.43
N LEU A 53 -4.52 1.26 20.32
CA LEU A 53 -4.31 -0.18 20.13
C LEU A 53 -3.86 -0.77 21.46
N VAL A 54 -4.55 -1.82 21.91
CA VAL A 54 -4.19 -2.57 23.11
C VAL A 54 -3.67 -3.95 22.69
N TYR A 55 -2.44 -4.24 23.11
CA TYR A 55 -1.78 -5.53 22.92
C TYR A 55 -1.13 -5.97 24.24
N GLU A 56 -1.47 -7.17 24.74
CA GLU A 56 -0.96 -7.73 26.00
C GLU A 56 -0.99 -6.76 27.20
N GLY A 57 -2.02 -5.91 27.26
CA GLY A 57 -2.18 -4.90 28.31
C GLY A 57 -1.39 -3.59 28.07
N PHE A 58 -0.56 -3.53 27.05
CA PHE A 58 0.12 -2.29 26.64
C PHE A 58 -0.75 -1.47 25.71
N LEU A 59 -0.70 -0.16 25.88
CA LEU A 59 -1.46 0.82 25.10
C LEU A 59 -0.55 1.53 24.10
N TYR A 60 -0.89 1.42 22.83
CA TYR A 60 -0.24 2.12 21.73
C TYR A 60 -1.16 3.17 21.14
N ASN A 61 -0.67 4.37 20.96
CA ASN A 61 -1.43 5.46 20.34
C ASN A 61 -1.23 5.42 18.82
N LEU A 62 -2.21 4.91 18.09
CA LEU A 62 -2.20 4.92 16.63
C LEU A 62 -2.67 6.28 16.10
N THR A 63 -1.97 6.76 15.11
CA THR A 63 -2.37 7.89 14.26
C THR A 63 -2.54 7.42 12.82
N GLN A 64 -3.13 8.26 11.99
CA GLN A 64 -3.33 7.96 10.58
C GLN A 64 -2.01 7.51 9.92
N PHE A 65 -2.08 6.41 9.18
CA PHE A 65 -1.01 5.75 8.45
C PHE A 65 -0.01 4.94 9.28
N ASP A 66 -0.20 4.85 10.60
CA ASP A 66 0.60 3.92 11.41
C ASP A 66 0.35 2.47 10.97
N LEU A 67 1.41 1.67 10.99
CA LEU A 67 1.40 0.26 10.66
C LEU A 67 1.55 -0.59 11.92
N PHE A 68 0.95 -1.78 11.91
CA PHE A 68 1.21 -2.80 12.91
C PHE A 68 1.28 -4.19 12.28
N PHE A 69 2.01 -5.07 12.93
CA PHE A 69 2.11 -6.48 12.60
C PHE A 69 1.60 -7.30 13.78
N LEU A 70 0.68 -8.22 13.50
CA LEU A 70 0.13 -9.16 14.47
C LEU A 70 0.61 -10.56 14.15
N PRO A 71 1.36 -11.23 15.06
CA PRO A 71 1.78 -12.60 14.87
C PRO A 71 0.61 -13.59 14.95
N GLN A 72 0.91 -14.85 14.74
CA GLN A 72 -0.08 -15.94 14.79
C GLN A 72 -0.65 -16.15 16.19
N GLU A 73 -1.92 -16.59 16.26
CA GLU A 73 -2.67 -16.90 17.49
C GLU A 73 -2.79 -15.73 18.47
N ASP A 74 -2.61 -14.52 17.98
CA ASP A 74 -2.60 -13.32 18.80
C ASP A 74 -3.83 -12.44 18.56
N ASN A 75 -4.03 -11.48 19.44
CA ASN A 75 -5.15 -10.55 19.29
C ASN A 75 -4.81 -9.16 19.80
N ILE A 76 -5.46 -8.17 19.17
CA ILE A 76 -5.41 -6.77 19.55
C ILE A 76 -6.81 -6.18 19.59
N PHE A 77 -6.95 -5.10 20.35
CA PHE A 77 -8.14 -4.28 20.34
C PHE A 77 -7.75 -2.88 19.85
N ILE A 78 -8.51 -2.35 18.89
CA ILE A 78 -8.36 -0.99 18.40
C ILE A 78 -9.60 -0.22 18.74
N GLU A 79 -9.46 0.86 19.47
CA GLU A 79 -10.55 1.73 19.91
C GLU A 79 -10.32 3.16 19.41
N LEU A 80 -11.33 3.75 18.78
CA LEU A 80 -11.27 5.15 18.37
C LEU A 80 -11.20 6.05 19.59
N LYS A 81 -10.22 6.96 19.63
CA LYS A 81 -10.01 7.90 20.72
C LYS A 81 -11.04 9.02 20.76
N GLU A 82 -11.47 9.44 19.60
CA GLU A 82 -12.41 10.53 19.47
C GLU A 82 -13.76 9.96 19.06
N LYS A 83 -14.77 10.14 19.92
CA LYS A 83 -16.19 10.00 19.55
C LYS A 83 -16.62 11.11 18.59
N SER A 84 -15.68 11.61 17.79
CA SER A 84 -15.95 12.59 16.76
C SER A 84 -16.67 11.91 15.61
N THR A 85 -17.38 12.67 14.83
CA THR A 85 -18.19 12.29 13.67
C THR A 85 -17.46 11.51 12.56
N LYS A 86 -16.21 11.09 12.77
CA LYS A 86 -15.38 10.41 11.79
C LYS A 86 -15.18 8.95 12.17
N THR A 87 -15.68 8.08 11.32
CA THR A 87 -15.37 6.64 11.33
C THR A 87 -13.88 6.39 11.15
N GLY A 88 -13.31 5.47 11.90
CA GLY A 88 -11.97 4.96 11.61
C GLY A 88 -11.97 4.08 10.37
N LYS A 89 -10.91 4.14 9.59
CA LYS A 89 -10.68 3.23 8.45
C LYS A 89 -9.40 2.45 8.69
N ILE A 90 -9.46 1.15 8.44
CA ILE A 90 -8.30 0.25 8.60
C ILE A 90 -8.24 -0.73 7.44
N CYS A 91 -7.03 -1.01 6.98
CA CYS A 91 -6.73 -2.11 6.06
C CYS A 91 -5.94 -3.19 6.79
N LEU A 92 -6.34 -4.44 6.60
CA LEU A 92 -5.64 -5.61 7.12
C LEU A 92 -5.26 -6.52 5.96
N CYS A 93 -3.99 -6.85 5.86
CA CYS A 93 -3.49 -7.87 4.96
C CYS A 93 -3.12 -9.09 5.78
N SER A 94 -3.87 -10.18 5.61
CA SER A 94 -3.63 -11.46 6.27
C SER A 94 -3.05 -12.45 5.29
N TYR A 95 -2.05 -13.20 5.71
CA TYR A 95 -1.43 -14.17 4.86
C TYR A 95 -1.14 -15.47 5.65
N PRO A 96 -1.37 -16.65 5.03
CA PRO A 96 -1.16 -17.92 5.70
C PRO A 96 0.33 -18.25 5.84
N ILE A 97 0.68 -18.88 6.96
CA ILE A 97 2.01 -19.40 7.21
C ILE A 97 1.91 -20.90 7.54
N GLU A 98 2.84 -21.70 7.03
CA GLU A 98 2.82 -23.16 7.27
C GLU A 98 3.47 -23.56 8.59
N LYS A 99 4.38 -22.73 9.11
CA LYS A 99 5.14 -23.01 10.34
C LYS A 99 4.91 -21.92 11.36
N ILE A 100 4.92 -22.32 12.64
CA ILE A 100 4.99 -21.38 13.74
C ILE A 100 6.41 -20.81 13.78
N PHE A 101 6.52 -19.51 13.72
CA PHE A 101 7.77 -18.76 13.80
C PHE A 101 7.76 -17.94 15.09
N ASP A 102 8.91 -17.60 15.60
CA ASP A 102 9.07 -16.68 16.73
C ASP A 102 8.90 -15.22 16.26
N ALA A 103 7.74 -14.93 15.67
CA ALA A 103 7.39 -13.60 15.27
C ALA A 103 6.78 -12.84 16.46
N LYS A 104 7.08 -11.57 16.56
CA LYS A 104 6.60 -10.69 17.63
C LYS A 104 5.72 -9.60 17.08
N PHE A 105 4.82 -9.11 17.93
CA PHE A 105 4.07 -7.89 17.63
C PHE A 105 5.03 -6.75 17.33
N GLU A 106 4.73 -5.99 16.29
CA GLU A 106 5.40 -4.74 15.94
C GLU A 106 4.37 -3.64 15.72
N TRP A 107 4.75 -2.43 16.08
CA TRP A 107 4.06 -1.22 15.72
C TRP A 107 5.05 -0.20 15.19
N GLN A 108 4.72 0.43 14.08
CA GLN A 108 5.57 1.42 13.44
C GLN A 108 4.79 2.70 13.18
N ARG A 109 5.33 3.81 13.69
CA ARG A 109 4.83 5.15 13.44
C ARG A 109 5.07 5.52 11.98
N TYR A 110 4.04 6.11 11.35
CA TYR A 110 4.21 6.75 10.05
C TYR A 110 5.07 8.02 10.21
N GLU A 111 6.23 8.03 9.57
CA GLU A 111 7.23 9.08 9.71
C GLU A 111 7.51 9.79 8.37
N PRO A 112 6.74 10.85 8.03
CA PRO A 112 6.95 11.59 6.78
C PRO A 112 8.38 12.14 6.60
N SER A 113 9.07 12.47 7.69
CA SER A 113 10.46 12.94 7.66
C SER A 113 11.45 11.89 7.16
N GLN A 114 11.07 10.62 7.18
CA GLN A 114 11.90 9.50 6.71
C GLN A 114 11.66 9.17 5.23
N PHE A 115 10.77 9.86 4.55
CA PHE A 115 10.60 9.68 3.11
C PHE A 115 11.91 10.01 2.38
N LYS A 116 12.35 9.05 1.60
CA LYS A 116 13.56 9.20 0.77
C LYS A 116 13.15 9.30 -0.68
N SER A 117 13.77 10.23 -1.41
CA SER A 117 13.65 10.24 -2.86
C SER A 117 14.22 8.94 -3.42
N ARG A 118 13.41 8.21 -4.19
CA ARG A 118 13.89 7.04 -4.93
C ARG A 118 14.03 7.39 -6.41
N GLY A 119 15.13 8.06 -6.74
CA GLY A 119 15.65 8.08 -8.10
C GLY A 119 16.33 6.78 -8.51
N GLU A 120 16.26 5.73 -7.69
CA GLU A 120 17.22 4.63 -7.67
C GLU A 120 16.79 3.33 -8.35
N PHE A 121 15.61 3.21 -8.90
CA PHE A 121 15.33 2.04 -9.74
C PHE A 121 16.01 2.14 -11.11
N GLY A 122 17.34 2.34 -11.08
CA GLY A 122 18.22 2.25 -12.25
C GLY A 122 18.02 3.31 -13.32
N SER A 123 17.09 4.25 -13.16
CA SER A 123 16.87 5.27 -14.17
C SER A 123 17.51 6.61 -13.76
N LYS A 124 18.30 7.15 -14.66
CA LYS A 124 18.77 8.54 -14.61
C LYS A 124 17.65 9.54 -14.90
N SER A 125 16.40 9.09 -14.92
CA SER A 125 15.23 9.90 -15.28
C SER A 125 14.92 10.92 -14.20
N LYS A 126 14.76 12.18 -14.60
CA LYS A 126 14.28 13.24 -13.73
C LYS A 126 12.91 12.94 -13.11
N MET A 127 12.07 12.15 -13.77
CA MET A 127 10.75 11.76 -13.28
C MET A 127 10.81 10.86 -12.06
N ALA A 128 11.78 9.97 -11.95
CA ALA A 128 11.98 9.09 -10.80
C ALA A 128 12.40 9.85 -9.53
N THR A 129 12.92 11.07 -9.65
CA THR A 129 13.29 11.92 -8.53
C THR A 129 12.09 12.65 -7.89
N TYR A 130 10.94 12.62 -8.52
CA TYR A 130 9.76 13.37 -8.07
C TYR A 130 8.88 12.60 -7.09
N ARG A 131 9.18 11.36 -6.81
CA ARG A 131 8.47 10.58 -5.78
C ARG A 131 9.37 10.28 -4.59
N THR A 132 8.77 10.17 -3.44
CA THR A 132 9.46 9.77 -2.22
C THR A 132 8.80 8.53 -1.65
N VAL A 133 9.59 7.69 -1.00
CA VAL A 133 9.12 6.41 -0.46
C VAL A 133 9.54 6.27 0.99
N TRP A 134 8.58 5.90 1.83
CA TRP A 134 8.82 5.40 3.17
C TRP A 134 8.50 3.91 3.22
N THR A 135 9.39 3.11 3.77
CA THR A 135 9.26 1.66 3.81
C THR A 135 9.40 1.17 5.24
N ALA A 136 8.45 0.34 5.67
CA ALA A 136 8.51 -0.45 6.88
C ALA A 136 8.62 -1.94 6.53
N ILE A 137 9.42 -2.70 7.29
CA ILE A 137 9.51 -4.15 7.17
C ILE A 137 8.97 -4.74 8.45
N THR A 138 7.92 -5.56 8.35
CA THR A 138 7.23 -6.13 9.49
C THR A 138 7.66 -7.59 9.68
N ASN A 139 8.57 -7.84 10.59
CA ASN A 139 9.11 -9.17 10.97
C ASN A 139 9.55 -10.05 9.78
N GLY A 140 9.84 -9.49 8.62
CA GLY A 140 10.21 -10.22 7.42
C GLY A 140 9.05 -10.92 6.68
N TYR A 141 7.81 -10.87 7.20
CA TYR A 141 6.63 -11.46 6.56
C TYR A 141 5.97 -10.51 5.57
N PHE A 142 6.06 -9.23 5.84
CA PHE A 142 5.56 -8.18 4.99
C PHE A 142 6.63 -7.13 4.75
N MET A 143 6.56 -6.51 3.60
CA MET A 143 7.11 -5.19 3.39
C MET A 143 5.94 -4.24 3.12
N ALA A 144 5.79 -3.23 3.93
CA ALA A 144 4.76 -2.22 3.78
C ALA A 144 5.37 -0.84 3.71
N GLY A 145 4.68 0.09 3.09
CA GLY A 145 5.13 1.46 3.01
C GLY A 145 4.21 2.34 2.19
N PHE A 146 4.70 3.54 1.91
CA PHE A 146 4.00 4.54 1.12
C PHE A 146 4.90 5.07 0.02
N THR A 147 4.30 5.31 -1.14
CA THR A 147 4.91 6.13 -2.18
C THR A 147 4.17 7.46 -2.21
N ASN A 148 4.85 8.53 -1.80
CA ASN A 148 4.31 9.88 -1.80
C ASN A 148 4.72 10.61 -3.07
N ILE A 149 3.77 11.32 -3.64
CA ILE A 149 3.98 12.22 -4.78
C ILE A 149 3.94 13.64 -4.24
N PRO A 150 5.08 14.35 -4.17
CA PRO A 150 5.12 15.71 -3.66
C PRO A 150 4.21 16.63 -4.47
N THR A 151 3.47 17.48 -3.78
CA THR A 151 2.50 18.39 -4.43
C THR A 151 3.15 19.38 -5.40
N GLU A 152 4.41 19.74 -5.16
CA GLU A 152 5.18 20.67 -6.01
C GLU A 152 5.37 20.13 -7.43
N VAL A 153 5.33 18.82 -7.61
CA VAL A 153 5.53 18.18 -8.91
C VAL A 153 4.24 17.72 -9.57
N LEU A 154 3.13 17.72 -8.85
CA LEU A 154 1.83 17.31 -9.41
C LEU A 154 1.33 18.26 -10.52
N THR A 155 1.80 19.51 -10.58
CA THR A 155 1.51 20.42 -11.67
C THR A 155 2.01 19.94 -13.03
N GLN A 156 3.01 19.05 -13.05
CA GLN A 156 3.62 18.51 -14.26
C GLN A 156 3.07 17.14 -14.65
N GLY A 157 2.38 16.46 -13.69
CA GLY A 157 2.03 15.07 -13.81
C GLY A 157 3.24 14.16 -13.56
N VAL A 158 3.01 13.02 -12.92
CA VAL A 158 4.06 12.07 -12.53
C VAL A 158 3.65 10.65 -12.86
N ILE A 159 4.58 9.91 -13.45
CA ILE A 159 4.48 8.45 -13.60
C ILE A 159 5.33 7.83 -12.47
N THR A 160 4.69 7.08 -11.58
CA THR A 160 5.32 6.67 -10.32
C THR A 160 6.12 5.36 -10.40
N SER A 161 5.85 4.55 -11.42
CA SER A 161 6.54 3.25 -11.61
C SER A 161 7.10 3.21 -13.02
N VAL A 162 8.14 3.99 -13.27
CA VAL A 162 8.74 4.08 -14.59
C VAL A 162 10.24 3.99 -14.49
N ASN A 163 10.81 3.04 -15.21
CA ASN A 163 12.18 3.13 -15.67
C ASN A 163 12.14 3.89 -17.00
N LEU A 164 12.45 5.18 -16.96
CA LEU A 164 12.70 5.91 -18.15
C LEU A 164 14.15 5.62 -18.56
N GLU A 165 14.36 4.63 -19.40
CA GLU A 165 15.59 4.57 -20.16
C GLU A 165 15.56 5.74 -21.15
N ASP A 166 16.53 6.62 -21.03
CA ASP A 166 16.80 7.59 -22.07
C ASP A 166 17.38 6.82 -23.26
N THR A 167 16.50 6.47 -24.19
CA THR A 167 16.90 5.74 -25.40
C THR A 167 17.69 6.62 -26.36
N GLY A 168 18.04 7.85 -25.98
CA GLY A 168 18.74 8.81 -26.82
C GLY A 168 17.87 9.44 -27.92
N HIS A 169 16.61 8.99 -28.05
CA HIS A 169 15.67 9.46 -29.07
C HIS A 169 14.55 10.36 -28.51
N GLY A 170 14.65 10.76 -27.25
CA GLY A 170 13.64 11.64 -26.62
C GLY A 170 12.30 10.96 -26.33
N GLU A 171 12.13 9.69 -26.66
CA GLU A 171 10.92 8.93 -26.36
C GLU A 171 10.93 8.45 -24.92
N LYS A 172 9.91 8.84 -24.19
CA LYS A 172 9.68 8.38 -22.81
C LYS A 172 8.92 7.06 -22.85
N ASN A 173 9.60 5.96 -22.64
CA ASN A 173 8.97 4.66 -22.55
C ASN A 173 8.45 4.42 -21.12
N ILE A 174 7.19 4.00 -21.00
CA ILE A 174 6.59 3.56 -19.74
C ILE A 174 6.88 2.08 -19.62
N PHE A 175 7.62 1.69 -18.58
CA PHE A 175 7.90 0.28 -18.30
C PHE A 175 7.17 -0.14 -17.03
N PRO A 176 6.03 -0.85 -17.13
CA PRO A 176 5.45 -1.55 -16.00
C PRO A 176 6.46 -2.56 -15.44
N HIS A 177 6.47 -2.71 -14.13
CA HIS A 177 7.29 -3.72 -13.48
C HIS A 177 6.42 -4.78 -12.80
N ILE A 178 7.02 -5.92 -12.48
CA ILE A 178 6.38 -7.04 -11.79
C ILE A 178 7.15 -7.41 -10.53
N HIS A 179 6.44 -8.00 -9.57
CA HIS A 179 7.01 -8.62 -8.38
C HIS A 179 6.57 -10.10 -8.33
N PRO A 180 7.16 -10.98 -9.12
CA PRO A 180 6.63 -12.33 -9.36
C PRO A 180 6.57 -13.20 -8.11
N GLU A 181 7.28 -12.83 -7.05
CA GLU A 181 7.37 -13.62 -5.82
C GLU A 181 6.20 -13.40 -4.85
N PHE A 182 5.41 -12.33 -5.02
CA PHE A 182 4.32 -12.00 -4.09
C PHE A 182 3.22 -11.14 -4.72
N PRO A 183 1.99 -11.30 -4.27
CA PRO A 183 0.89 -10.41 -4.65
C PRO A 183 1.05 -9.04 -4.01
N GLU A 184 0.36 -8.06 -4.55
CA GLU A 184 0.42 -6.67 -4.09
C GLU A 184 -0.94 -6.14 -3.71
N CYS A 185 -0.98 -5.40 -2.61
CA CYS A 185 -2.12 -4.62 -2.18
C CYS A 185 -1.74 -3.14 -2.24
N TYR A 186 -2.48 -2.35 -3.02
CA TYR A 186 -2.35 -0.90 -3.08
C TYR A 186 -3.63 -0.23 -2.61
N ILE A 187 -3.48 0.82 -1.81
CA ILE A 187 -4.59 1.69 -1.40
C ILE A 187 -4.15 3.14 -1.59
N PHE A 188 -4.96 3.90 -2.33
CA PHE A 188 -4.67 5.29 -2.62
C PHE A 188 -5.13 6.18 -1.46
N CYS A 189 -4.25 7.04 -1.01
CA CYS A 189 -4.44 7.97 0.10
C CYS A 189 -4.25 9.39 -0.44
N ILE A 190 -5.35 10.08 -0.67
CA ILE A 190 -5.38 11.40 -1.30
C ILE A 190 -6.28 12.29 -0.45
N ASP A 191 -5.85 13.49 -0.12
CA ASP A 191 -6.64 14.41 0.70
C ASP A 191 -7.65 15.28 -0.10
N ASP A 192 -7.95 14.85 -1.32
CA ASP A 192 -8.99 15.44 -2.17
C ASP A 192 -9.81 14.33 -2.83
N GLU A 193 -11.09 14.28 -2.53
CA GLU A 193 -12.03 13.23 -3.01
C GLU A 193 -12.27 13.30 -4.54
N THR A 194 -11.91 14.40 -5.18
CA THR A 194 -12.11 14.61 -6.63
C THR A 194 -10.83 14.36 -7.44
N TYR A 195 -9.71 14.12 -6.78
CA TYR A 195 -8.46 13.80 -7.44
C TYR A 195 -8.26 12.28 -7.50
N ALA A 196 -7.76 11.78 -8.61
CA ALA A 196 -7.50 10.38 -8.82
C ALA A 196 -6.08 10.13 -9.34
N ILE A 197 -5.52 8.99 -8.96
CA ILE A 197 -4.32 8.42 -9.56
C ILE A 197 -4.77 7.33 -10.54
N THR A 198 -4.25 7.36 -11.75
CA THR A 198 -4.54 6.33 -12.75
C THR A 198 -3.62 5.13 -12.51
N GLN A 199 -4.21 3.98 -12.27
CA GLN A 199 -3.51 2.70 -12.18
C GLN A 199 -3.54 1.99 -13.53
N TYR A 200 -2.39 1.57 -14.01
CA TYR A 200 -2.21 0.76 -15.21
C TYR A 200 -1.75 -0.63 -14.82
N ILE A 201 -2.41 -1.66 -15.37
CA ILE A 201 -2.08 -3.08 -15.16
C ILE A 201 -2.03 -3.76 -16.53
N ILE A 202 -1.04 -4.62 -16.73
CA ILE A 202 -0.87 -5.42 -17.94
C ILE A 202 -0.50 -6.86 -17.58
N ASN A 203 -1.02 -7.83 -18.35
CA ASN A 203 -0.63 -9.22 -18.23
C ASN A 203 0.39 -9.62 -19.32
N SER A 204 0.89 -10.86 -19.23
CA SER A 204 1.86 -11.41 -20.20
C SER A 204 1.31 -11.55 -21.63
N ASN A 205 0.00 -11.52 -21.82
CA ASN A 205 -0.64 -11.59 -23.15
C ASN A 205 -0.81 -10.21 -23.79
N GLY A 206 -0.39 -9.14 -23.09
CA GLY A 206 -0.56 -7.76 -23.56
C GLY A 206 -1.95 -7.17 -23.27
N GLU A 207 -2.84 -7.91 -22.60
CA GLU A 207 -4.11 -7.34 -22.15
C GLU A 207 -3.86 -6.33 -21.04
N SER A 208 -4.45 -5.15 -21.12
CA SER A 208 -4.24 -4.08 -20.16
C SER A 208 -5.54 -3.50 -19.64
N VAL A 209 -5.47 -2.98 -18.41
CA VAL A 209 -6.53 -2.23 -17.75
C VAL A 209 -5.95 -0.94 -17.22
N CYS A 210 -6.68 0.15 -17.44
CA CYS A 210 -6.35 1.47 -16.93
C CYS A 210 -7.56 1.98 -16.14
N LYS A 211 -7.34 2.33 -14.86
CA LYS A 211 -8.42 2.77 -13.98
C LYS A 211 -7.97 3.91 -13.09
N ASP A 212 -8.82 4.93 -13.00
CA ASP A 212 -8.67 6.01 -12.02
C ASP A 212 -9.14 5.55 -10.65
N LEU A 213 -8.32 5.77 -9.64
CA LEU A 213 -8.60 5.43 -8.25
C LEU A 213 -8.47 6.67 -7.38
N THR A 214 -9.52 6.93 -6.59
CA THR A 214 -9.65 8.08 -5.70
C THR A 214 -9.23 7.72 -4.27
N ASN A 215 -9.40 8.66 -3.36
CA ASN A 215 -9.07 8.45 -1.95
C ASN A 215 -9.81 7.24 -1.35
N GLY A 216 -9.08 6.35 -0.72
CA GLY A 216 -9.60 5.13 -0.09
C GLY A 216 -9.88 3.97 -1.05
N GLU A 217 -9.84 4.20 -2.35
CA GLU A 217 -9.90 3.12 -3.31
C GLU A 217 -8.56 2.40 -3.43
N GLY A 218 -8.60 1.14 -3.82
CA GLY A 218 -7.40 0.33 -3.97
C GLY A 218 -7.61 -0.90 -4.82
N LEU A 219 -6.55 -1.67 -4.96
CA LEU A 219 -6.59 -2.94 -5.67
C LEU A 219 -5.64 -3.95 -5.05
N PHE A 220 -5.99 -5.20 -5.22
CA PHE A 220 -5.15 -6.34 -4.89
C PHE A 220 -4.98 -7.20 -6.14
N PHE A 221 -3.74 -7.54 -6.50
CA PHE A 221 -3.42 -8.21 -7.75
C PHE A 221 -2.22 -9.16 -7.60
N PRO A 222 -2.13 -10.19 -8.48
CA PRO A 222 -0.96 -11.05 -8.54
C PRO A 222 0.30 -10.27 -8.89
N GLY A 223 1.41 -10.59 -8.26
CA GLY A 223 2.70 -9.96 -8.51
C GLY A 223 3.26 -10.21 -9.92
N THR A 224 2.68 -11.16 -10.66
CA THR A 224 3.02 -11.44 -12.07
C THR A 224 2.41 -10.46 -13.07
N LEU A 225 1.54 -9.55 -12.61
CA LEU A 225 0.99 -8.50 -13.45
C LEU A 225 1.91 -7.28 -13.46
N GLY A 226 2.24 -6.81 -14.65
CA GLY A 226 2.95 -5.55 -14.83
C GLY A 226 2.07 -4.38 -14.41
N HIS A 227 2.62 -3.44 -13.66
CA HIS A 227 1.86 -2.32 -13.16
C HIS A 227 2.67 -1.02 -13.12
N SER A 228 1.95 0.09 -13.25
CA SER A 228 2.45 1.44 -13.03
C SER A 228 1.33 2.38 -12.63
N ASN A 229 1.69 3.52 -12.06
CA ASN A 229 0.74 4.54 -11.65
C ASN A 229 1.07 5.88 -12.32
N PHE A 230 0.04 6.61 -12.70
CA PHE A 230 0.15 7.94 -13.25
C PHE A 230 -0.65 8.93 -12.40
N ALA A 231 0.03 9.91 -11.83
CA ALA A 231 -0.57 11.04 -11.14
C ALA A 231 -0.77 12.19 -12.14
N ARG A 232 -2.02 12.54 -12.38
CA ARG A 232 -2.38 13.61 -13.36
C ARG A 232 -1.95 14.98 -12.87
N PRO A 233 -1.64 15.91 -13.77
CA PRO A 233 -1.36 17.30 -13.39
C PRO A 233 -2.52 17.91 -12.61
N THR A 234 -2.20 18.65 -11.54
CA THR A 234 -3.19 19.40 -10.77
C THR A 234 -2.59 20.68 -10.21
N SER A 235 -3.38 21.73 -10.14
CA SER A 235 -3.03 22.97 -9.44
C SER A 235 -3.50 22.97 -7.97
N LYS A 236 -4.18 21.92 -7.53
CA LYS A 236 -4.64 21.78 -6.14
C LYS A 236 -3.47 21.57 -5.20
N LYS A 237 -3.51 22.24 -4.05
CA LYS A 237 -2.57 21.97 -2.95
C LYS A 237 -3.09 20.79 -2.14
N LEU A 238 -2.50 19.62 -2.34
CA LEU A 238 -2.80 18.43 -1.58
C LEU A 238 -1.86 18.34 -0.38
N ARG A 239 -2.39 18.06 0.80
CA ARG A 239 -1.57 17.78 1.99
C ARG A 239 -0.79 16.48 1.82
N TYR A 240 -1.41 15.50 1.18
CA TYR A 240 -0.77 14.27 0.74
C TYR A 240 -1.45 13.75 -0.55
N CYS A 241 -0.63 13.16 -1.39
CA CYS A 241 -1.07 12.39 -2.55
C CYS A 241 -0.13 11.18 -2.64
N MET A 242 -0.60 10.02 -2.19
CA MET A 242 0.24 8.84 -2.08
C MET A 242 -0.57 7.56 -2.22
N TYR A 243 0.11 6.45 -2.39
CA TYR A 243 -0.49 5.14 -2.22
C TYR A 243 0.30 4.33 -1.20
N MET A 244 -0.44 3.64 -0.34
CA MET A 244 0.08 2.61 0.53
C MET A 244 0.23 1.31 -0.28
N TRP A 245 1.26 0.55 0.03
CA TRP A 245 1.44 -0.78 -0.48
C TRP A 245 1.80 -1.74 0.65
N ILE A 246 1.25 -2.95 0.57
CA ILE A 246 1.57 -4.07 1.46
C ILE A 246 1.94 -5.25 0.55
N LEU A 247 3.14 -5.76 0.74
CA LEU A 247 3.72 -6.84 -0.04
C LEU A 247 4.06 -8.00 0.90
N PRO A 248 3.30 -9.11 0.88
CA PRO A 248 3.67 -10.30 1.62
C PRO A 248 4.99 -10.87 1.10
N THR A 249 5.99 -11.02 1.94
CA THR A 249 7.34 -11.47 1.55
C THR A 249 7.61 -12.94 1.84
N PHE A 250 6.59 -13.66 2.32
CA PHE A 250 6.65 -15.08 2.67
C PHE A 250 7.77 -15.43 3.66
N GLY A 251 8.01 -14.54 4.62
CA GLY A 251 9.05 -14.74 5.64
C GLY A 251 10.48 -14.66 5.11
N LYS A 252 10.67 -14.12 3.94
CA LYS A 252 11.99 -13.92 3.35
C LYS A 252 12.43 -12.47 3.53
N ASN A 253 13.60 -12.25 4.12
CA ASN A 253 14.27 -10.94 4.11
C ASN A 253 14.77 -10.62 2.70
N ASN A 254 13.87 -10.40 1.76
CA ASN A 254 14.27 -10.16 0.39
C ASN A 254 14.32 -8.67 0.09
N THR A 255 15.43 -8.27 -0.47
CA THR A 255 15.49 -7.07 -1.30
C THR A 255 14.53 -7.27 -2.46
N ILE A 256 13.51 -6.41 -2.55
CA ILE A 256 12.60 -6.43 -3.69
C ILE A 256 13.38 -5.91 -4.90
N ASN A 257 13.62 -6.80 -5.83
CA ASN A 257 14.15 -6.44 -7.14
C ASN A 257 13.02 -6.54 -8.17
N PRO A 258 12.36 -5.42 -8.49
CA PRO A 258 11.31 -5.43 -9.51
C PRO A 258 11.92 -5.79 -10.88
N ILE A 259 11.21 -6.64 -11.60
CA ILE A 259 11.53 -6.95 -13.00
C ILE A 259 10.79 -5.95 -13.88
N THR A 260 11.52 -5.19 -14.66
CA THR A 260 10.93 -4.24 -15.61
C THR A 260 10.51 -4.96 -16.88
N LEU A 261 9.26 -4.79 -17.27
CA LEU A 261 8.75 -5.27 -18.54
C LEU A 261 8.89 -4.15 -19.58
N LYS A 262 9.51 -4.48 -20.70
CA LYS A 262 9.47 -3.61 -21.89
C LYS A 262 8.18 -3.91 -22.64
N VAL A 263 7.35 -2.89 -22.83
CA VAL A 263 6.08 -2.95 -23.56
C VAL A 263 6.27 -2.38 -24.95
#